data_3109c7ed4ab2d5c02ad9c7bcbdebb672
#
_entry.id   3109c7ed4ab2d5c02ad9c7bcbdebb672
#
_cell.length_a   1.000
_cell.length_b   1.000
_cell.length_c   1.000
_cell.angle_alpha   90.00
_cell.angle_beta   90.00
_cell.angle_gamma   90.00
#
_symmetry.space_group_name_H-M   'P 1'
#
loop_
_entity.id
_entity.type
_entity.pdbx_description
1 polymer ?
#
loop_
_entity_poly.entity_id
_entity_poly.type
_entity_poly.pdbx_seq_one_letter_code
_entity_poly.pdbx_strand_id
1 'polypeptide(L)'
;MGGSADLSKALIEIATPESRSPRQVVCYELANERLLQEALASNHPVDQWSLIKSNSDAYGHTLGQHESYDMRVAQGPLLIAWWIGLILLLLPLLLYRVVASIWLGSMLLLSLGIRKIEGIRTTSKTPQPRVDDLHSADCLLGFPMAPWQWSLAASGLRRLHAPIVWLFGLLLNAVALRPHRKKASAFFASRCLLDGAGHLDSDARFWVSARAALVDKQIGFGSYNQHRPIFRCDSLLRKLLASPYWSLNQYASLFNPIQRIEIAIGDSGLCQQSQWLRIGATALVLDWVEQTDDPNTIQLKSVSEATREFARDWMLIRSVPDRFGTDFRAREISRVYLRSIKSWLDKRPDAPREAWEIIELWQMTLNQIDSIPKNQGQPPMLLVGRIDWISKLWLIQQLDENTVWSVKKKIDIRYHELSDQGYYQQLLDKLQLSPLITDREIDKAMRVPPSDSPAWRRGNLIRELSDAQSSLVVGWESASYELEGQAYVARFLR
;
A
#
# COMPACT_ATOMS: atom_id res chain seq x y z
N MET A 1 -5.65 -5.65 19.73
CA MET A 1 -4.96 -5.51 18.44
C MET A 1 -4.43 -4.11 18.25
N GLY A 2 -3.29 -3.95 17.58
CA GLY A 2 -2.71 -2.63 17.30
C GLY A 2 -2.92 -2.16 15.84
N GLY A 3 -3.70 -2.87 15.05
CA GLY A 3 -4.09 -2.50 13.69
C GLY A 3 -5.33 -1.62 13.65
N SER A 4 -5.81 -1.26 12.47
CA SER A 4 -7.05 -0.51 12.27
C SER A 4 -7.91 -1.16 11.18
N ALA A 5 -9.20 -0.95 11.27
CA ALA A 5 -10.16 -1.29 10.23
C ALA A 5 -11.02 -0.06 9.92
N ASP A 6 -11.26 0.21 8.66
CA ASP A 6 -12.05 1.34 8.18
C ASP A 6 -12.96 0.89 7.03
N LEU A 7 -14.09 1.57 6.85
CA LEU A 7 -15.03 1.32 5.77
C LEU A 7 -14.91 2.46 4.74
N SER A 8 -14.20 2.21 3.65
CA SER A 8 -14.04 3.14 2.56
C SER A 8 -14.85 2.71 1.34
N LYS A 9 -15.81 3.53 0.89
CA LYS A 9 -16.59 3.30 -0.36
C LYS A 9 -17.20 1.89 -0.47
N ALA A 10 -17.77 1.37 0.60
CA ALA A 10 -18.30 0.01 0.73
C ALA A 10 -17.22 -1.11 0.67
N LEU A 11 -15.96 -0.75 0.89
CA LEU A 11 -14.85 -1.68 1.08
C LEU A 11 -14.37 -1.63 2.52
N ILE A 12 -14.07 -2.79 3.08
CA ILE A 12 -13.43 -2.87 4.39
C ILE A 12 -11.93 -2.75 4.15
N GLU A 13 -11.32 -1.67 4.65
CA GLU A 13 -9.87 -1.49 4.63
C GLU A 13 -9.30 -1.86 5.99
N ILE A 14 -8.30 -2.75 5.98
CA ILE A 14 -7.66 -3.24 7.20
C ILE A 14 -6.18 -2.93 7.12
N ALA A 15 -5.60 -2.50 8.24
CA ALA A 15 -4.17 -2.32 8.37
C ALA A 15 -3.62 -3.23 9.48
N THR A 16 -2.52 -3.92 9.19
CA THR A 16 -1.76 -4.68 10.18
C THR A 16 -1.08 -3.75 11.18
N PRO A 17 -0.76 -4.20 12.40
CA PRO A 17 0.14 -3.48 13.28
C PRO A 17 1.53 -3.37 12.65
N GLU A 18 2.32 -2.39 13.11
CA GLU A 18 3.72 -2.26 12.74
C GLU A 18 4.48 -3.52 13.19
N SER A 19 5.27 -4.10 12.30
CA SER A 19 5.98 -5.35 12.51
C SER A 19 7.41 -5.23 12.02
N ARG A 20 8.35 -5.97 12.65
CA ARG A 20 9.77 -5.95 12.28
C ARG A 20 10.18 -7.10 11.38
N SER A 21 9.34 -8.11 11.26
CA SER A 21 9.61 -9.33 10.49
C SER A 21 8.55 -9.50 9.41
N PRO A 22 8.93 -9.85 8.18
CA PRO A 22 8.00 -10.19 7.10
C PRO A 22 6.98 -11.26 7.50
N ARG A 23 7.43 -12.29 8.26
CA ARG A 23 6.56 -13.36 8.75
C ARG A 23 5.52 -12.87 9.76
N GLN A 24 5.89 -11.90 10.62
CA GLN A 24 4.93 -11.25 11.50
C GLN A 24 3.84 -10.51 10.72
N VAL A 25 4.19 -9.77 9.66
CA VAL A 25 3.20 -9.05 8.84
C VAL A 25 2.17 -10.02 8.28
N VAL A 26 2.61 -11.16 7.71
CA VAL A 26 1.70 -12.19 7.18
C VAL A 26 0.83 -12.77 8.30
N CYS A 27 1.39 -13.03 9.48
CA CYS A 27 0.63 -13.53 10.62
C CYS A 27 -0.48 -12.56 11.07
N TYR A 28 -0.19 -11.26 11.15
CA TYR A 28 -1.19 -10.26 11.53
C TYR A 28 -2.19 -9.98 10.42
N GLU A 29 -1.83 -10.15 9.16
CA GLU A 29 -2.77 -10.10 8.04
C GLU A 29 -3.81 -11.21 8.14
N LEU A 30 -3.37 -12.46 8.36
CA LEU A 30 -4.25 -13.61 8.56
C LEU A 30 -5.12 -13.48 9.83
N ALA A 31 -4.57 -12.91 10.90
CA ALA A 31 -5.33 -12.61 12.12
C ALA A 31 -6.45 -11.59 11.86
N ASN A 32 -6.19 -10.56 11.08
CA ASN A 32 -7.20 -9.57 10.67
C ASN A 32 -8.30 -10.21 9.81
N GLU A 33 -7.92 -11.07 8.86
CA GLU A 33 -8.88 -11.81 8.02
C GLU A 33 -9.80 -12.69 8.87
N ARG A 34 -9.22 -13.44 9.81
CA ARG A 34 -10.00 -14.30 10.73
C ARG A 34 -10.96 -13.50 11.61
N LEU A 35 -10.52 -12.36 12.12
CA LEU A 35 -11.39 -11.48 12.92
C LEU A 35 -12.57 -10.93 12.11
N LEU A 36 -12.35 -10.59 10.84
CA LEU A 36 -13.45 -10.17 9.98
C LEU A 36 -14.43 -11.31 9.70
N GLN A 37 -13.92 -12.53 9.49
CA GLN A 37 -14.76 -13.71 9.30
C GLN A 37 -15.60 -14.00 10.56
N GLU A 38 -15.00 -13.93 11.75
CA GLU A 38 -15.71 -14.09 13.03
C GLU A 38 -16.75 -12.99 13.24
N ALA A 39 -16.41 -11.73 12.95
CA ALA A 39 -17.33 -10.62 13.05
C ALA A 39 -18.52 -10.74 12.06
N LEU A 40 -18.27 -11.20 10.84
CA LEU A 40 -19.30 -11.45 9.86
C LEU A 40 -20.23 -12.60 10.33
N ALA A 41 -19.67 -13.72 10.75
CA ALA A 41 -20.42 -14.88 11.21
C ALA A 41 -21.28 -14.59 12.45
N SER A 42 -20.82 -13.69 13.33
CA SER A 42 -21.55 -13.29 14.54
C SER A 42 -22.75 -12.38 14.25
N ASN A 43 -22.75 -11.68 13.13
CA ASN A 43 -23.75 -10.65 12.83
C ASN A 43 -24.69 -11.02 11.66
N HIS A 44 -24.33 -12.01 10.84
CA HIS A 44 -25.06 -12.38 9.64
C HIS A 44 -25.11 -13.91 9.47
N PRO A 45 -26.19 -14.47 8.87
CA PRO A 45 -26.21 -15.87 8.49
C PRO A 45 -25.07 -16.19 7.53
N VAL A 46 -24.29 -17.23 7.83
CA VAL A 46 -23.06 -17.62 7.11
C VAL A 46 -23.31 -17.85 5.62
N ASP A 47 -24.51 -18.32 5.25
CA ASP A 47 -24.88 -18.65 3.86
C ASP A 47 -25.26 -17.42 3.00
N GLN A 48 -25.42 -16.24 3.59
CA GLN A 48 -25.89 -15.05 2.87
C GLN A 48 -24.78 -14.06 2.52
N TRP A 49 -23.64 -14.13 3.21
CA TRP A 49 -22.56 -13.16 3.08
C TRP A 49 -21.22 -13.87 3.03
N SER A 50 -20.34 -13.39 2.16
CA SER A 50 -18.94 -13.83 2.13
C SER A 50 -18.01 -12.63 2.00
N LEU A 51 -16.79 -12.76 2.55
CA LEU A 51 -15.70 -11.81 2.38
C LEU A 51 -14.85 -12.22 1.19
N ILE A 52 -14.55 -11.28 0.31
CA ILE A 52 -13.72 -11.52 -0.87
C ILE A 52 -12.54 -10.54 -0.86
N LYS A 53 -11.32 -11.06 -0.78
CA LYS A 53 -10.07 -10.29 -0.87
C LYS A 53 -9.61 -10.13 -2.32
N SER A 54 -10.48 -9.64 -3.21
CA SER A 54 -10.23 -9.62 -4.65
C SER A 54 -9.29 -8.50 -5.09
N ASN A 55 -8.61 -8.71 -6.24
CA ASN A 55 -7.81 -7.69 -6.93
C ASN A 55 -8.64 -6.89 -7.93
N SER A 56 -9.70 -7.48 -8.43
CA SER A 56 -10.60 -6.84 -9.39
C SER A 56 -11.99 -7.43 -9.28
N ASP A 57 -12.98 -6.62 -9.58
CA ASP A 57 -14.36 -7.05 -9.74
C ASP A 57 -14.68 -7.37 -11.22
N ALA A 58 -15.96 -7.68 -11.48
CA ALA A 58 -16.47 -7.92 -12.83
C ALA A 58 -16.70 -6.62 -13.63
N TYR A 59 -16.61 -5.46 -13.00
CA TYR A 59 -16.85 -4.13 -13.60
C TYR A 59 -15.56 -3.43 -13.98
N GLY A 60 -14.39 -4.04 -13.74
CA GLY A 60 -13.09 -3.45 -14.05
C GLY A 60 -12.50 -2.55 -12.95
N HIS A 61 -13.12 -2.47 -11.78
CA HIS A 61 -12.48 -1.84 -10.63
C HIS A 61 -11.33 -2.72 -10.13
N THR A 62 -10.23 -2.07 -9.76
CA THR A 62 -9.06 -2.76 -9.24
C THR A 62 -8.84 -2.41 -7.77
N LEU A 63 -8.61 -3.42 -7.00
CA LEU A 63 -8.24 -3.39 -5.59
C LEU A 63 -6.76 -3.73 -5.46
N GLY A 64 -6.19 -3.55 -4.30
CA GLY A 64 -4.79 -3.89 -4.09
C GLY A 64 -4.38 -3.70 -2.64
N GLN A 65 -3.18 -4.15 -2.36
CA GLN A 65 -2.58 -4.07 -1.05
C GLN A 65 -1.44 -3.04 -1.07
N HIS A 66 -1.45 -2.14 -0.10
CA HIS A 66 -0.37 -1.19 0.09
C HIS A 66 0.55 -1.68 1.19
N GLU A 67 1.84 -1.61 0.95
CA GLU A 67 2.88 -1.94 1.93
C GLU A 67 3.55 -0.65 2.38
N SER A 68 3.70 -0.45 3.68
CA SER A 68 4.39 0.72 4.22
C SER A 68 5.71 0.30 4.85
N TYR A 69 6.79 0.95 4.44
CA TYR A 69 8.14 0.73 4.97
C TYR A 69 8.70 2.01 5.56
N ASP A 70 9.38 1.89 6.69
CA ASP A 70 10.23 2.95 7.21
C ASP A 70 11.54 2.93 6.39
N MET A 71 11.78 4.00 5.63
CA MET A 71 12.89 4.09 4.68
C MET A 71 13.70 5.35 4.94
N ARG A 72 15.02 5.29 4.72
CA ARG A 72 15.87 6.47 4.67
C ARG A 72 15.65 7.20 3.35
N VAL A 73 14.99 8.35 3.39
CA VAL A 73 14.67 9.12 2.18
C VAL A 73 15.93 9.66 1.48
N ALA A 74 16.99 9.94 2.24
CA ALA A 74 18.27 10.40 1.70
C ALA A 74 19.41 10.13 2.69
N GLN A 75 20.65 10.10 2.19
CA GLN A 75 21.87 9.87 2.97
C GLN A 75 22.99 10.77 2.46
N GLY A 76 24.00 11.03 3.32
CA GLY A 76 25.18 11.81 2.96
C GLY A 76 24.83 13.18 2.36
N PRO A 77 25.47 13.57 1.24
CA PRO A 77 25.21 14.86 0.60
C PRO A 77 23.75 15.07 0.17
N LEU A 78 23.04 13.99 -0.20
CA LEU A 78 21.64 14.07 -0.56
C LEU A 78 20.74 14.40 0.64
N LEU A 79 21.12 13.98 1.86
CA LEU A 79 20.38 14.34 3.07
C LEU A 79 20.52 15.83 3.37
N ILE A 80 21.72 16.39 3.20
CA ILE A 80 21.94 17.83 3.34
C ILE A 80 21.13 18.59 2.29
N ALA A 81 21.16 18.15 1.03
CA ALA A 81 20.37 18.75 -0.04
C ALA A 81 18.85 18.65 0.22
N TRP A 82 18.39 17.55 0.83
CA TRP A 82 17.00 17.38 1.27
C TRP A 82 16.63 18.45 2.32
N TRP A 83 17.44 18.61 3.36
CA TRP A 83 17.17 19.60 4.40
C TRP A 83 17.20 21.04 3.86
N ILE A 84 18.18 21.37 3.00
CA ILE A 84 18.22 22.67 2.32
C ILE A 84 16.95 22.87 1.49
N GLY A 85 16.54 21.87 0.72
CA GLY A 85 15.32 21.91 -0.08
C GLY A 85 14.07 22.16 0.77
N LEU A 86 13.95 21.52 1.94
CA LEU A 86 12.88 21.79 2.90
C LEU A 86 12.95 23.23 3.43
N ILE A 87 14.12 23.74 3.81
CA ILE A 87 14.27 25.12 4.29
C ILE A 87 13.83 26.11 3.20
N LEU A 88 14.26 25.89 1.95
CA LEU A 88 13.86 26.74 0.83
C LEU A 88 12.36 26.66 0.53
N LEU A 89 11.76 25.50 0.75
CA LEU A 89 10.32 25.28 0.54
C LEU A 89 9.46 25.93 1.64
N LEU A 90 10.04 26.25 2.80
CA LEU A 90 9.31 26.85 3.92
C LEU A 90 8.68 28.20 3.56
N LEU A 91 9.43 29.06 2.89
CA LEU A 91 8.94 30.42 2.52
C LEU A 91 7.73 30.34 1.56
N PRO A 92 7.77 29.63 0.42
CA PRO A 92 6.59 29.47 -0.43
C PRO A 92 5.43 28.76 0.28
N LEU A 93 5.71 27.85 1.21
CA LEU A 93 4.67 27.22 2.03
C LEU A 93 3.97 28.20 2.96
N LEU A 94 4.71 29.07 3.65
CA LEU A 94 4.14 30.10 4.52
C LEU A 94 3.31 31.12 3.70
N LEU A 95 3.84 31.58 2.56
CA LEU A 95 3.11 32.45 1.64
C LEU A 95 1.81 31.80 1.16
N TYR A 96 1.89 30.53 0.75
CA TYR A 96 0.71 29.76 0.39
C TYR A 96 -0.32 29.75 1.51
N ARG A 97 0.10 29.47 2.77
CA ARG A 97 -0.82 29.42 3.92
C ARG A 97 -1.55 30.74 4.14
N VAL A 98 -0.85 31.87 3.98
CA VAL A 98 -1.49 33.19 4.05
C VAL A 98 -2.52 33.37 2.94
N VAL A 99 -2.15 33.11 1.68
CA VAL A 99 -3.05 33.25 0.54
C VAL A 99 -4.27 32.31 0.66
N ALA A 100 -4.05 31.08 1.07
CA ALA A 100 -5.12 30.12 1.27
C ALA A 100 -6.05 30.50 2.43
N SER A 101 -5.53 31.08 3.50
CA SER A 101 -6.36 31.62 4.61
C SER A 101 -7.21 32.79 4.16
N ILE A 102 -6.66 33.70 3.36
CA ILE A 102 -7.42 34.80 2.77
C ILE A 102 -8.52 34.24 1.84
N TRP A 103 -8.17 33.25 1.00
CA TRP A 103 -9.13 32.60 0.10
C TRP A 103 -10.28 31.94 0.86
N LEU A 104 -9.96 31.15 1.89
CA LEU A 104 -10.97 30.48 2.73
C LEU A 104 -11.82 31.50 3.51
N GLY A 105 -11.20 32.53 4.07
CA GLY A 105 -11.89 33.63 4.73
C GLY A 105 -12.86 34.35 3.79
N SER A 106 -12.46 34.63 2.54
CA SER A 106 -13.34 35.25 1.55
C SER A 106 -14.53 34.37 1.17
N MET A 107 -14.32 33.05 1.05
CA MET A 107 -15.39 32.08 0.79
C MET A 107 -16.38 32.00 1.98
N LEU A 108 -15.88 32.07 3.21
CA LEU A 108 -16.71 32.13 4.40
C LEU A 108 -17.57 33.42 4.44
N LEU A 109 -16.94 34.57 4.21
CA LEU A 109 -17.67 35.87 4.17
C LEU A 109 -18.75 35.87 3.08
N LEU A 110 -18.43 35.31 1.89
CA LEU A 110 -19.38 35.14 0.81
C LEU A 110 -20.57 34.27 1.26
N SER A 111 -20.29 33.14 1.92
CA SER A 111 -21.34 32.25 2.43
C SER A 111 -22.26 32.95 3.45
N LEU A 112 -21.68 33.70 4.38
CA LEU A 112 -22.43 34.47 5.37
C LEU A 112 -23.27 35.59 4.72
N GLY A 113 -22.72 36.29 3.72
CA GLY A 113 -23.39 37.34 2.96
C GLY A 113 -24.62 36.82 2.19
N ILE A 114 -24.47 35.70 1.48
CA ILE A 114 -25.57 35.06 0.74
C ILE A 114 -26.71 34.65 1.70
N ARG A 115 -26.39 34.05 2.84
CA ARG A 115 -27.36 33.65 3.84
C ARG A 115 -28.17 34.84 4.41
N LYS A 116 -27.46 35.95 4.64
CA LYS A 116 -28.15 37.17 5.12
C LYS A 116 -29.13 37.69 4.08
N ILE A 117 -28.84 37.55 2.80
CA ILE A 117 -29.69 37.99 1.68
C ILE A 117 -30.85 37.01 1.47
N GLU A 118 -30.61 35.70 1.54
CA GLU A 118 -31.62 34.68 1.23
C GLU A 118 -32.61 34.42 2.39
N GLY A 119 -32.34 34.90 3.61
CA GLY A 119 -33.19 34.74 4.78
C GLY A 119 -33.48 33.29 5.17
N ILE A 120 -32.74 32.37 4.64
CA ILE A 120 -33.01 30.92 4.71
C ILE A 120 -32.54 30.37 6.07
N ARG A 121 -33.47 30.00 6.94
CA ARG A 121 -33.22 29.07 8.05
C ARG A 121 -33.07 27.67 7.46
N THR A 122 -31.85 27.28 7.06
CA THR A 122 -31.61 25.93 6.59
C THR A 122 -31.51 24.96 7.75
N THR A 123 -32.56 24.19 7.96
CA THR A 123 -32.56 22.92 8.70
C THR A 123 -32.24 21.75 7.76
N SER A 124 -31.23 21.81 6.94
CA SER A 124 -30.85 20.67 6.10
C SER A 124 -29.57 20.06 6.63
N LYS A 125 -29.60 18.75 6.91
CA LYS A 125 -28.42 17.92 7.06
C LYS A 125 -27.67 17.99 5.73
N THR A 126 -26.65 18.82 5.63
CA THR A 126 -25.77 18.90 4.48
C THR A 126 -25.05 17.57 4.33
N PRO A 127 -24.98 16.97 3.13
CA PRO A 127 -24.12 15.81 2.89
C PRO A 127 -22.68 16.19 3.25
N GLN A 128 -22.04 15.44 4.13
CA GLN A 128 -20.63 15.64 4.44
C GLN A 128 -19.81 15.47 3.16
N PRO A 129 -18.92 16.40 2.80
CA PRO A 129 -18.01 16.21 1.69
C PRO A 129 -17.14 14.97 1.96
N ARG A 130 -16.83 14.22 0.92
CA ARG A 130 -15.96 13.05 1.03
C ARG A 130 -14.61 13.46 1.60
N VAL A 131 -14.21 12.80 2.67
CA VAL A 131 -13.00 13.08 3.46
C VAL A 131 -11.71 12.99 2.61
N ASP A 132 -11.74 12.25 1.51
CA ASP A 132 -10.57 12.03 0.63
C ASP A 132 -10.09 13.26 -0.15
N ASP A 133 -10.93 14.29 -0.30
CA ASP A 133 -10.60 15.44 -1.16
C ASP A 133 -10.00 16.65 -0.41
N LEU A 134 -10.00 16.65 0.93
CA LEU A 134 -9.80 17.89 1.68
C LEU A 134 -9.06 17.71 3.01
N HIS A 135 -7.80 17.25 2.98
CA HIS A 135 -6.94 17.27 4.17
C HIS A 135 -6.69 18.68 4.77
N SER A 136 -7.10 19.74 4.07
CA SER A 136 -7.07 21.12 4.55
C SER A 136 -8.44 21.68 4.95
N ALA A 137 -9.51 20.90 4.79
CA ALA A 137 -10.87 21.36 5.08
C ALA A 137 -11.37 21.01 6.48
N ASP A 138 -10.57 20.34 7.31
CA ASP A 138 -10.96 20.05 8.70
C ASP A 138 -11.36 21.31 9.48
N CYS A 139 -10.73 22.46 9.17
CA CYS A 139 -11.13 23.74 9.74
C CYS A 139 -12.43 24.32 9.15
N LEU A 140 -12.92 23.81 8.02
CA LEU A 140 -14.15 24.29 7.37
C LEU A 140 -15.35 23.37 7.59
N LEU A 141 -15.17 22.16 8.14
CA LEU A 141 -16.21 21.16 8.36
C LEU A 141 -17.34 21.62 9.29
N GLY A 142 -17.16 22.70 10.05
CA GLY A 142 -18.19 23.32 10.89
C GLY A 142 -19.02 24.41 10.21
N PHE A 143 -18.65 24.82 8.97
CA PHE A 143 -19.34 25.93 8.33
C PHE A 143 -20.38 25.45 7.31
N PRO A 144 -21.60 25.96 7.41
CA PRO A 144 -22.67 25.59 6.51
C PRO A 144 -22.52 26.34 5.17
N MET A 145 -21.85 25.73 4.21
CA MET A 145 -21.70 26.20 2.83
C MET A 145 -22.54 25.36 1.85
N ALA A 146 -23.03 26.02 0.78
CA ALA A 146 -23.72 25.30 -0.30
C ALA A 146 -22.72 24.39 -1.07
N PRO A 147 -23.17 23.28 -1.71
CA PRO A 147 -22.27 22.34 -2.43
C PRO A 147 -21.38 23.02 -3.49
N TRP A 148 -21.90 24.03 -4.21
CA TRP A 148 -21.12 24.78 -5.20
C TRP A 148 -20.01 25.63 -4.56
N GLN A 149 -20.26 26.19 -3.37
CA GLN A 149 -19.26 26.97 -2.60
C GLN A 149 -18.12 26.05 -2.14
N TRP A 150 -18.45 24.85 -1.66
CA TRP A 150 -17.47 23.82 -1.36
C TRP A 150 -16.63 23.44 -2.56
N SER A 151 -17.27 23.21 -3.69
CA SER A 151 -16.56 22.88 -4.95
C SER A 151 -15.61 24.00 -5.38
N LEU A 152 -16.04 25.26 -5.26
CA LEU A 152 -15.22 26.43 -5.58
C LEU A 152 -14.04 26.59 -4.60
N ALA A 153 -14.30 26.46 -3.29
CA ALA A 153 -13.25 26.53 -2.27
C ALA A 153 -12.20 25.44 -2.45
N ALA A 154 -12.62 24.21 -2.67
CA ALA A 154 -11.74 23.06 -2.91
C ALA A 154 -10.94 23.21 -4.22
N SER A 155 -11.58 23.68 -5.29
CA SER A 155 -10.93 23.93 -6.57
C SER A 155 -9.87 25.03 -6.47
N GLY A 156 -10.18 26.13 -5.75
CA GLY A 156 -9.23 27.21 -5.48
C GLY A 156 -8.02 26.73 -4.67
N LEU A 157 -8.27 25.99 -3.60
CA LEU A 157 -7.20 25.40 -2.76
C LEU A 157 -6.31 24.46 -3.57
N ARG A 158 -6.87 23.59 -4.40
CA ARG A 158 -6.08 22.71 -5.29
C ARG A 158 -5.16 23.49 -6.22
N ARG A 159 -5.63 24.57 -6.80
CA ARG A 159 -4.81 25.44 -7.68
C ARG A 159 -3.69 26.14 -6.89
N LEU A 160 -3.98 26.60 -5.69
CA LEU A 160 -2.99 27.22 -4.79
C LEU A 160 -1.94 26.20 -4.29
N HIS A 161 -2.33 24.95 -4.03
CA HIS A 161 -1.44 23.87 -3.64
C HIS A 161 -0.48 23.46 -4.77
N ALA A 162 -0.94 23.48 -6.02
CA ALA A 162 -0.26 22.83 -7.13
C ALA A 162 1.22 23.23 -7.29
N PRO A 163 1.65 24.51 -7.18
CA PRO A 163 3.07 24.86 -7.27
C PRO A 163 3.93 24.25 -6.18
N ILE A 164 3.43 24.21 -4.94
CA ILE A 164 4.17 23.67 -3.79
C ILE A 164 4.27 22.16 -3.90
N VAL A 165 3.18 21.50 -4.25
CA VAL A 165 3.15 20.05 -4.48
C VAL A 165 4.09 19.66 -5.62
N TRP A 166 4.16 20.47 -6.68
CA TRP A 166 5.09 20.26 -7.78
C TRP A 166 6.55 20.41 -7.34
N LEU A 167 6.89 21.50 -6.63
CA LEU A 167 8.25 21.72 -6.07
C LEU A 167 8.65 20.60 -5.11
N PHE A 168 7.74 20.18 -4.24
CA PHE A 168 7.99 19.08 -3.32
C PHE A 168 8.17 17.75 -4.07
N GLY A 169 7.37 17.51 -5.11
CA GLY A 169 7.55 16.36 -5.99
C GLY A 169 8.91 16.34 -6.70
N LEU A 170 9.41 17.50 -7.15
CA LEU A 170 10.75 17.62 -7.71
C LEU A 170 11.83 17.30 -6.66
N LEU A 171 11.70 17.82 -5.44
CA LEU A 171 12.62 17.56 -4.35
C LEU A 171 12.66 16.07 -3.98
N LEU A 172 11.50 15.40 -3.92
CA LEU A 172 11.41 13.95 -3.70
C LEU A 172 12.11 13.16 -4.80
N ASN A 173 11.84 13.49 -6.06
CA ASN A 173 12.37 12.76 -7.21
C ASN A 173 13.87 12.97 -7.44
N ALA A 174 14.36 14.21 -7.26
CA ALA A 174 15.73 14.56 -7.57
C ALA A 174 16.70 14.31 -6.40
N VAL A 175 16.20 14.35 -5.17
CA VAL A 175 17.03 14.31 -3.96
C VAL A 175 16.63 13.12 -3.07
N ALA A 176 15.44 13.16 -2.45
CA ALA A 176 15.08 12.26 -1.37
C ALA A 176 15.07 10.79 -1.79
N LEU A 177 14.28 10.42 -2.78
CA LEU A 177 14.12 9.02 -3.22
C LEU A 177 15.00 8.69 -4.43
N ARG A 178 15.99 9.52 -4.74
CA ARG A 178 16.89 9.30 -5.90
C ARG A 178 17.61 7.94 -5.86
N PRO A 179 18.20 7.49 -4.73
CA PRO A 179 18.83 6.17 -4.67
C PRO A 179 17.83 5.04 -4.92
N HIS A 180 16.69 5.06 -4.25
CA HIS A 180 15.63 4.07 -4.39
C HIS A 180 15.08 4.03 -5.81
N ARG A 181 14.79 5.18 -6.41
CA ARG A 181 14.35 5.28 -7.79
C ARG A 181 15.36 4.70 -8.78
N LYS A 182 16.64 4.91 -8.56
CA LYS A 182 17.68 4.40 -9.46
C LYS A 182 17.98 2.92 -9.27
N LYS A 183 18.00 2.46 -8.01
CA LYS A 183 18.50 1.12 -7.67
C LYS A 183 17.38 0.09 -7.46
N ALA A 184 16.16 0.47 -7.06
CA ALA A 184 15.07 -0.48 -6.77
C ALA A 184 13.96 -0.53 -7.83
N SER A 185 13.86 0.46 -8.73
CA SER A 185 12.71 0.53 -9.65
C SER A 185 12.60 -0.65 -10.61
N ALA A 186 13.72 -1.22 -11.08
CA ALA A 186 13.66 -2.39 -11.94
C ALA A 186 13.19 -3.65 -11.18
N PHE A 187 13.58 -3.79 -9.90
CA PHE A 187 13.02 -4.84 -9.03
C PHE A 187 11.50 -4.69 -8.93
N PHE A 188 11.01 -3.50 -8.59
CA PHE A 188 9.57 -3.27 -8.47
C PHE A 188 8.81 -3.51 -9.77
N ALA A 189 9.40 -3.17 -10.92
CA ALA A 189 8.80 -3.49 -12.22
C ALA A 189 8.63 -4.99 -12.43
N SER A 190 9.58 -5.81 -11.97
CA SER A 190 9.57 -7.28 -12.13
C SER A 190 8.90 -8.02 -10.96
N ARG A 191 8.57 -7.34 -9.85
CA ARG A 191 8.11 -7.95 -8.60
C ARG A 191 6.82 -8.74 -8.75
N CYS A 192 5.95 -8.37 -9.70
CA CYS A 192 4.70 -9.07 -9.95
C CYS A 192 4.86 -10.60 -10.19
N LEU A 193 6.07 -11.05 -10.59
CA LEU A 193 6.36 -12.48 -10.69
C LEU A 193 6.27 -13.21 -9.35
N LEU A 194 6.58 -12.52 -8.25
CA LEU A 194 6.67 -13.08 -6.91
C LEU A 194 5.34 -12.95 -6.15
N ASP A 195 4.57 -11.88 -6.45
CA ASP A 195 3.42 -11.46 -5.65
C ASP A 195 2.15 -11.17 -6.44
N GLY A 196 2.16 -11.32 -7.75
CA GLY A 196 0.96 -11.14 -8.56
C GLY A 196 -0.14 -12.13 -8.12
N ALA A 197 -1.37 -11.65 -8.02
CA ALA A 197 -2.47 -12.51 -7.61
C ALA A 197 -3.31 -13.05 -8.78
N GLY A 198 -2.88 -12.79 -9.99
CA GLY A 198 -3.58 -13.18 -11.20
C GLY A 198 -4.85 -12.36 -11.43
N HIS A 199 -5.16 -12.09 -12.67
CA HIS A 199 -6.35 -11.34 -13.06
C HIS A 199 -6.84 -11.78 -14.43
N LEU A 200 -8.15 -11.93 -14.59
CA LEU A 200 -8.78 -12.14 -15.86
C LEU A 200 -9.50 -10.86 -16.29
N ASP A 201 -9.05 -10.23 -17.39
CA ASP A 201 -9.70 -9.03 -17.92
C ASP A 201 -11.02 -9.31 -18.65
N SER A 202 -11.67 -8.26 -19.15
CA SER A 202 -12.93 -8.35 -19.90
C SER A 202 -12.79 -9.12 -21.22
N ASP A 203 -11.58 -9.18 -21.79
CA ASP A 203 -11.26 -9.86 -23.03
C ASP A 203 -10.83 -11.32 -22.82
N ALA A 204 -11.02 -11.86 -21.60
CA ALA A 204 -10.59 -13.19 -21.18
C ALA A 204 -9.06 -13.41 -21.24
N ARG A 205 -8.26 -12.34 -21.22
CA ARG A 205 -6.80 -12.44 -21.15
C ARG A 205 -6.36 -12.56 -19.71
N PHE A 206 -5.45 -13.49 -19.44
CA PHE A 206 -4.87 -13.63 -18.10
C PHE A 206 -3.67 -12.70 -17.93
N TRP A 207 -3.61 -12.01 -16.80
CA TRP A 207 -2.53 -11.13 -16.39
C TRP A 207 -1.95 -11.61 -15.06
N VAL A 208 -0.66 -11.41 -14.87
CA VAL A 208 0.04 -11.77 -13.62
C VAL A 208 -0.44 -10.90 -12.46
N SER A 209 -0.64 -9.60 -12.71
CA SER A 209 -1.06 -8.64 -11.69
C SER A 209 -2.02 -7.61 -12.27
N ALA A 210 -3.13 -7.38 -11.58
CA ALA A 210 -4.06 -6.31 -11.91
C ALA A 210 -3.51 -4.94 -11.52
N ARG A 211 -2.88 -4.84 -10.35
CA ARG A 211 -2.42 -3.57 -9.78
C ARG A 211 -1.17 -3.04 -10.48
N ALA A 212 -0.17 -3.89 -10.68
CA ALA A 212 1.06 -3.51 -11.38
C ALA A 212 0.80 -3.04 -12.82
N ALA A 213 -0.22 -3.58 -13.47
CA ALA A 213 -0.63 -3.18 -14.82
C ALA A 213 -1.12 -1.72 -14.93
N LEU A 214 -1.45 -1.08 -13.81
CA LEU A 214 -1.96 0.29 -13.77
C LEU A 214 -0.92 1.35 -13.37
N VAL A 215 0.31 0.93 -13.11
CA VAL A 215 1.39 1.84 -12.70
C VAL A 215 1.68 2.87 -13.80
N ASP A 216 1.61 4.15 -13.44
CA ASP A 216 1.85 5.27 -14.35
C ASP A 216 3.08 6.10 -13.99
N LYS A 217 3.57 6.02 -12.75
CA LYS A 217 4.72 6.77 -12.24
C LYS A 217 5.59 5.95 -11.29
N GLN A 218 6.85 6.35 -11.15
CA GLN A 218 7.75 5.78 -10.13
C GLN A 218 7.47 6.35 -8.76
N ILE A 219 7.43 7.68 -8.63
CA ILE A 219 7.20 8.42 -7.38
C ILE A 219 6.05 9.38 -7.61
N GLY A 220 5.11 9.46 -6.67
CA GLY A 220 3.99 10.38 -6.79
C GLY A 220 3.07 10.43 -5.57
N PHE A 221 2.04 11.25 -5.71
CA PHE A 221 0.99 11.46 -4.72
C PHE A 221 -0.32 10.90 -5.28
N GLY A 222 -0.66 9.66 -4.90
CA GLY A 222 -1.79 8.94 -5.45
C GLY A 222 -3.13 9.61 -5.16
N SER A 223 -3.35 10.06 -3.93
CA SER A 223 -4.58 10.73 -3.52
C SER A 223 -4.74 12.12 -4.13
N TYR A 224 -3.64 12.85 -4.37
CA TYR A 224 -3.69 14.22 -4.87
C TYR A 224 -3.91 14.31 -6.39
N ASN A 225 -3.17 13.49 -7.16
CA ASN A 225 -3.13 13.54 -8.62
C ASN A 225 -3.84 12.37 -9.30
N GLN A 226 -4.44 11.45 -8.53
CA GLN A 226 -5.01 10.18 -9.00
C GLN A 226 -4.00 9.30 -9.75
N HIS A 227 -2.69 9.55 -9.57
CA HIS A 227 -1.64 8.71 -10.09
C HIS A 227 -1.53 7.39 -9.34
N ARG A 228 -0.99 6.39 -10.01
CA ARG A 228 -0.68 5.08 -9.44
C ARG A 228 0.83 4.86 -9.40
N PRO A 229 1.53 5.51 -8.47
CA PRO A 229 2.97 5.41 -8.37
C PRO A 229 3.41 4.11 -7.71
N ILE A 230 4.66 3.69 -7.96
CA ILE A 230 5.33 2.62 -7.22
C ILE A 230 5.56 3.10 -5.77
N PHE A 231 6.30 4.22 -5.62
CA PHE A 231 6.54 4.87 -4.33
C PHE A 231 5.47 5.95 -4.11
N ARG A 232 4.51 5.65 -3.27
CA ARG A 232 3.43 6.57 -2.93
C ARG A 232 3.81 7.41 -1.72
N CYS A 233 3.87 8.72 -1.90
CA CYS A 233 4.36 9.68 -0.92
C CYS A 233 3.26 10.54 -0.29
N ASP A 234 2.02 10.05 -0.22
CA ASP A 234 0.89 10.78 0.36
C ASP A 234 1.09 11.10 1.84
N SER A 235 1.78 10.24 2.60
CA SER A 235 2.15 10.49 3.99
C SER A 235 3.04 11.72 4.14
N LEU A 236 4.02 11.91 3.24
CA LEU A 236 4.89 13.07 3.22
C LEU A 236 4.15 14.33 2.77
N LEU A 237 3.26 14.20 1.79
CA LEU A 237 2.42 15.31 1.35
C LEU A 237 1.49 15.79 2.48
N ARG A 238 0.92 14.87 3.25
CA ARG A 238 0.13 15.21 4.43
C ARG A 238 0.94 15.99 5.46
N LYS A 239 2.18 15.60 5.74
CA LYS A 239 3.08 16.36 6.64
C LYS A 239 3.40 17.76 6.12
N LEU A 240 3.55 17.93 4.81
CA LEU A 240 3.75 19.23 4.16
C LEU A 240 2.55 20.16 4.33
N LEU A 241 1.34 19.62 4.11
CA LEU A 241 0.08 20.38 4.06
C LEU A 241 -0.75 20.28 5.34
N ALA A 242 -0.18 19.78 6.44
CA ALA A 242 -0.89 19.30 7.63
C ALA A 242 -1.75 20.32 8.36
N SER A 243 -2.80 19.77 8.99
CA SER A 243 -3.62 20.42 9.99
C SER A 243 -3.12 20.12 11.43
N PRO A 244 -3.21 21.03 12.38
CA PRO A 244 -3.77 22.38 12.22
C PRO A 244 -2.93 23.24 11.28
N TYR A 245 -3.61 24.00 10.44
CA TYR A 245 -3.06 24.69 9.28
C TYR A 245 -1.83 25.60 9.61
N TRP A 246 -1.79 26.16 10.81
CA TRP A 246 -0.73 27.04 11.28
C TRP A 246 0.39 26.32 12.06
N SER A 247 0.22 25.06 12.40
CA SER A 247 1.27 24.29 13.08
C SER A 247 2.36 23.86 12.08
N LEU A 248 3.62 24.02 12.50
CA LEU A 248 4.78 23.50 11.75
C LEU A 248 5.31 22.17 12.29
N ASN A 249 4.67 21.59 13.31
CA ASN A 249 5.17 20.36 13.95
C ASN A 249 5.28 19.18 12.97
N GLN A 250 4.28 19.00 12.13
CA GLN A 250 4.32 17.94 11.13
C GLN A 250 5.31 18.24 10.01
N TYR A 251 5.42 19.52 9.61
CA TYR A 251 6.46 19.94 8.68
C TYR A 251 7.87 19.66 9.23
N ALA A 252 8.11 19.96 10.49
CA ALA A 252 9.38 19.66 11.15
C ALA A 252 9.72 18.16 11.14
N SER A 253 8.71 17.28 11.18
CA SER A 253 8.93 15.84 11.10
C SER A 253 9.48 15.35 9.74
N LEU A 254 9.39 16.18 8.67
CA LEU A 254 10.02 15.89 7.38
C LEU A 254 11.54 15.93 7.42
N PHE A 255 12.14 16.61 8.42
CA PHE A 255 13.58 16.64 8.63
C PHE A 255 14.13 15.32 9.20
N ASN A 256 13.27 14.43 9.71
CA ASN A 256 13.71 13.08 10.07
C ASN A 256 14.16 12.35 8.79
N PRO A 257 15.37 11.79 8.75
CA PRO A 257 15.85 11.05 7.59
C PRO A 257 15.05 9.75 7.32
N ILE A 258 14.43 9.18 8.35
CA ILE A 258 13.58 8.00 8.22
C ILE A 258 12.13 8.45 8.07
N GLN A 259 11.50 8.02 6.98
CA GLN A 259 10.12 8.35 6.65
C GLN A 259 9.35 7.11 6.23
N ARG A 260 8.06 7.08 6.55
CA ARG A 260 7.15 6.05 6.06
C ARG A 260 6.80 6.31 4.59
N ILE A 261 7.14 5.36 3.73
CA ILE A 261 6.83 5.36 2.30
C ILE A 261 5.95 4.15 1.99
N GLU A 262 4.93 4.37 1.20
CA GLU A 262 4.06 3.30 0.70
C GLU A 262 4.56 2.75 -0.64
N ILE A 263 4.61 1.42 -0.75
CA ILE A 263 4.72 0.70 -2.02
C ILE A 263 3.31 0.29 -2.44
N ALA A 264 2.81 0.87 -3.54
CA ALA A 264 1.39 0.81 -3.90
C ALA A 264 1.09 -0.07 -5.12
N ILE A 265 1.94 -1.05 -5.42
CA ILE A 265 1.84 -1.92 -6.60
C ILE A 265 1.43 -3.36 -6.27
N GLY A 266 1.26 -3.71 -4.99
CA GLY A 266 0.94 -5.06 -4.55
C GLY A 266 -0.51 -5.44 -4.87
N ASP A 267 -0.70 -6.68 -5.30
CA ASP A 267 -2.01 -7.31 -5.38
C ASP A 267 -2.43 -7.86 -4.00
N SER A 268 -3.73 -8.06 -3.80
CA SER A 268 -4.27 -8.75 -2.63
C SER A 268 -4.21 -10.26 -2.85
N GLY A 269 -3.12 -10.90 -2.45
CA GLY A 269 -2.92 -12.35 -2.55
C GLY A 269 -3.48 -13.12 -1.34
N LEU A 270 -3.58 -14.44 -1.46
CA LEU A 270 -3.97 -15.37 -0.40
C LEU A 270 -2.83 -16.33 -0.02
N CYS A 271 -1.93 -16.64 -0.97
CA CYS A 271 -0.83 -17.54 -0.72
C CYS A 271 0.15 -16.95 0.31
N GLN A 272 0.21 -17.54 1.51
CA GLN A 272 1.07 -17.08 2.60
C GLN A 272 2.55 -16.97 2.17
N GLN A 273 3.03 -17.91 1.36
CA GLN A 273 4.41 -17.90 0.87
C GLN A 273 4.66 -16.77 -0.13
N SER A 274 3.72 -16.49 -1.02
CA SER A 274 3.79 -15.36 -1.96
C SER A 274 3.84 -14.03 -1.21
N GLN A 275 3.00 -13.86 -0.20
CA GLN A 275 2.97 -12.65 0.62
C GLN A 275 4.26 -12.48 1.43
N TRP A 276 4.75 -13.56 2.06
CA TRP A 276 6.01 -13.54 2.80
C TRP A 276 7.19 -13.21 1.89
N LEU A 277 7.25 -13.81 0.69
CA LEU A 277 8.27 -13.53 -0.31
C LEU A 277 8.20 -12.08 -0.79
N ARG A 278 7.00 -11.54 -1.07
CA ARG A 278 6.79 -10.15 -1.46
C ARG A 278 7.36 -9.17 -0.44
N ILE A 279 6.91 -9.31 0.82
CA ILE A 279 7.29 -8.40 1.90
C ILE A 279 8.79 -8.53 2.18
N GLY A 280 9.29 -9.77 2.25
CA GLY A 280 10.69 -10.03 2.57
C GLY A 280 11.64 -9.61 1.47
N ALA A 281 11.36 -9.93 0.20
CA ALA A 281 12.19 -9.50 -0.92
C ALA A 281 12.21 -7.96 -1.03
N THR A 282 11.06 -7.30 -0.79
CA THR A 282 10.99 -5.84 -0.80
C THR A 282 11.84 -5.23 0.32
N ALA A 283 11.72 -5.73 1.55
CA ALA A 283 12.52 -5.26 2.68
C ALA A 283 14.02 -5.42 2.41
N LEU A 284 14.43 -6.60 1.94
CA LEU A 284 15.84 -6.88 1.59
C LEU A 284 16.38 -5.96 0.49
N VAL A 285 15.56 -5.66 -0.55
CA VAL A 285 15.96 -4.73 -1.61
C VAL A 285 16.10 -3.32 -1.06
N LEU A 286 15.19 -2.85 -0.22
CA LEU A 286 15.24 -1.52 0.37
C LEU A 286 16.47 -1.37 1.28
N ASP A 287 16.72 -2.34 2.15
CA ASP A 287 17.92 -2.38 3.02
C ASP A 287 19.21 -2.39 2.20
N TRP A 288 19.27 -3.22 1.15
CA TRP A 288 20.41 -3.26 0.25
C TRP A 288 20.66 -1.92 -0.44
N VAL A 289 19.61 -1.26 -0.94
CA VAL A 289 19.71 0.08 -1.56
C VAL A 289 20.25 1.12 -0.61
N GLU A 290 19.83 1.07 0.66
CA GLU A 290 20.27 2.01 1.69
C GLU A 290 21.70 1.79 2.18
N GLN A 291 22.20 0.56 2.05
CA GLN A 291 23.47 0.17 2.69
C GLN A 291 24.59 -0.12 1.69
N THR A 292 24.30 -0.03 0.38
CA THR A 292 25.32 -0.29 -0.64
C THR A 292 25.37 0.80 -1.70
N ASP A 293 26.57 1.06 -2.21
CA ASP A 293 26.79 1.88 -3.40
C ASP A 293 27.03 1.03 -4.66
N ASP A 294 26.46 -0.19 -4.67
CA ASP A 294 26.62 -1.12 -5.81
C ASP A 294 26.15 -0.46 -7.12
N PRO A 295 27.05 -0.31 -8.13
CA PRO A 295 26.71 0.24 -9.43
C PRO A 295 25.91 -0.72 -10.32
N ASN A 296 25.85 -2.03 -9.98
CA ASN A 296 25.27 -3.09 -10.80
C ASN A 296 23.73 -3.09 -10.75
N THR A 297 23.11 -1.96 -11.04
CA THR A 297 21.65 -1.85 -11.07
C THR A 297 21.14 -1.66 -12.49
N ILE A 298 20.15 -2.47 -12.87
CA ILE A 298 19.46 -2.33 -14.15
C ILE A 298 18.66 -1.03 -14.13
N GLN A 299 18.93 -0.16 -15.11
CA GLN A 299 18.20 1.09 -15.29
C GLN A 299 17.30 1.00 -16.51
N LEU A 300 16.06 0.61 -16.31
CA LEU A 300 15.06 0.50 -17.37
C LEU A 300 14.82 1.86 -18.06
N LYS A 301 14.59 1.82 -19.37
CA LYS A 301 14.26 3.00 -20.18
C LYS A 301 12.97 3.65 -19.70
N SER A 302 11.95 2.84 -19.45
CA SER A 302 10.65 3.25 -18.89
C SER A 302 10.19 2.23 -17.85
N VAL A 303 10.26 2.61 -16.56
CA VAL A 303 9.87 1.71 -15.47
C VAL A 303 8.37 1.43 -15.46
N SER A 304 7.54 2.44 -15.68
CA SER A 304 6.08 2.25 -15.68
C SER A 304 5.60 1.39 -16.86
N GLU A 305 6.22 1.53 -18.02
CA GLU A 305 5.94 0.67 -19.17
C GLU A 305 6.38 -0.77 -18.90
N ALA A 306 7.59 -0.95 -18.38
CA ALA A 306 8.10 -2.27 -17.99
C ALA A 306 7.19 -2.96 -16.97
N THR A 307 6.73 -2.21 -15.96
CA THR A 307 5.82 -2.74 -14.94
C THR A 307 4.52 -3.24 -15.56
N ARG A 308 3.95 -2.48 -16.51
CA ARG A 308 2.72 -2.88 -17.23
C ARG A 308 2.93 -4.06 -18.15
N GLU A 309 4.05 -4.08 -18.88
CA GLU A 309 4.38 -5.20 -19.78
C GLU A 309 4.59 -6.51 -19.02
N PHE A 310 5.33 -6.47 -17.90
CA PHE A 310 5.55 -7.65 -17.07
C PHE A 310 4.29 -8.12 -16.35
N ALA A 311 3.43 -7.20 -15.91
CA ALA A 311 2.16 -7.55 -15.30
C ALA A 311 1.21 -8.31 -16.24
N ARG A 312 1.37 -8.15 -17.56
CA ARG A 312 0.58 -8.81 -18.61
C ARG A 312 1.22 -10.08 -19.15
N ASP A 313 2.46 -10.34 -18.80
CA ASP A 313 3.28 -11.40 -19.41
C ASP A 313 3.31 -12.68 -18.56
N TRP A 314 2.19 -13.38 -18.48
CA TRP A 314 2.13 -14.66 -17.77
C TRP A 314 2.99 -15.78 -18.42
N MET A 315 3.31 -15.67 -19.72
CA MET A 315 4.22 -16.57 -20.42
C MET A 315 5.70 -16.30 -20.12
N LEU A 316 6.02 -15.15 -19.52
CA LEU A 316 7.38 -14.73 -19.15
C LEU A 316 8.36 -14.64 -20.33
N ILE A 317 7.85 -14.25 -21.49
CA ILE A 317 8.61 -14.15 -22.75
C ILE A 317 8.94 -12.71 -23.13
N ARG A 318 8.18 -11.72 -22.63
CA ARG A 318 8.36 -10.32 -22.99
C ARG A 318 9.64 -9.76 -22.38
N SER A 319 10.34 -8.94 -23.16
CA SER A 319 11.50 -8.18 -22.72
C SER A 319 11.26 -6.68 -22.87
N VAL A 320 11.98 -5.90 -22.08
CA VAL A 320 11.97 -4.44 -22.13
C VAL A 320 13.38 -3.91 -22.12
N PRO A 321 13.68 -2.83 -22.85
CA PRO A 321 15.02 -2.29 -22.91
C PRO A 321 15.39 -1.52 -21.64
N ASP A 322 16.66 -1.62 -21.27
CA ASP A 322 17.29 -0.69 -20.36
C ASP A 322 17.70 0.61 -21.09
N ARG A 323 18.34 1.53 -20.38
CA ARG A 323 18.82 2.81 -20.94
C ARG A 323 19.94 2.65 -21.97
N PHE A 324 20.59 1.50 -21.99
CA PHE A 324 21.71 1.19 -22.88
C PHE A 324 21.29 0.34 -24.08
N GLY A 325 19.99 -0.01 -24.18
CA GLY A 325 19.44 -0.81 -25.27
C GLY A 325 19.54 -2.32 -25.06
N THR A 326 19.93 -2.78 -23.86
CA THR A 326 19.91 -4.19 -23.50
C THR A 326 18.52 -4.60 -23.06
N ASP A 327 17.99 -5.65 -23.66
CA ASP A 327 16.67 -6.19 -23.34
C ASP A 327 16.71 -7.13 -22.14
N PHE A 328 15.77 -6.93 -21.19
CA PHE A 328 15.64 -7.77 -20.01
C PHE A 328 14.20 -8.27 -19.84
N ARG A 329 14.07 -9.54 -19.49
CA ARG A 329 12.81 -10.13 -19.01
C ARG A 329 12.67 -9.93 -17.50
N ALA A 330 11.44 -9.95 -17.00
CA ALA A 330 11.18 -9.78 -15.57
C ALA A 330 11.98 -10.77 -14.69
N ARG A 331 12.05 -12.04 -15.09
CA ARG A 331 12.81 -13.09 -14.38
C ARG A 331 14.33 -12.85 -14.36
N GLU A 332 14.88 -12.25 -15.41
CA GLU A 332 16.31 -11.92 -15.51
C GLU A 332 16.64 -10.76 -14.57
N ILE A 333 15.79 -9.74 -14.54
CA ILE A 333 15.89 -8.63 -13.58
C ILE A 333 15.84 -9.18 -12.15
N SER A 334 14.82 -9.97 -11.82
CA SER A 334 14.66 -10.54 -10.48
C SER A 334 15.88 -11.37 -10.05
N ARG A 335 16.52 -12.12 -10.97
CA ARG A 335 17.76 -12.87 -10.69
C ARG A 335 18.98 -11.98 -10.44
N VAL A 336 19.07 -10.83 -11.09
CA VAL A 336 20.16 -9.87 -10.83
C VAL A 336 20.04 -9.38 -9.39
N TYR A 337 18.84 -8.97 -8.96
CA TYR A 337 18.63 -8.53 -7.57
C TYR A 337 18.89 -9.65 -6.57
N LEU A 338 18.37 -10.85 -6.80
CA LEU A 338 18.62 -12.01 -5.94
C LEU A 338 20.12 -12.25 -5.73
N ARG A 339 20.92 -12.23 -6.79
CA ARG A 339 22.39 -12.42 -6.70
C ARG A 339 23.08 -11.31 -5.94
N SER A 340 22.71 -10.04 -6.22
CA SER A 340 23.28 -8.89 -5.53
C SER A 340 22.97 -8.90 -4.03
N ILE A 341 21.72 -9.20 -3.65
CA ILE A 341 21.30 -9.28 -2.26
C ILE A 341 21.96 -10.46 -1.56
N LYS A 342 22.04 -11.64 -2.19
CA LYS A 342 22.74 -12.79 -1.63
C LYS A 342 24.21 -12.46 -1.35
N SER A 343 24.91 -11.86 -2.32
CA SER A 343 26.31 -11.43 -2.15
C SER A 343 26.48 -10.37 -1.07
N TRP A 344 25.47 -9.52 -0.85
CA TRP A 344 25.47 -8.54 0.23
C TRP A 344 25.24 -9.19 1.60
N LEU A 345 24.32 -10.16 1.69
CA LEU A 345 24.06 -10.93 2.93
C LEU A 345 25.24 -11.82 3.30
N ASP A 346 25.95 -12.42 2.34
CA ASP A 346 27.16 -13.24 2.58
C ASP A 346 28.25 -12.47 3.35
N LYS A 347 28.25 -11.14 3.26
CA LYS A 347 29.18 -10.25 3.97
C LYS A 347 28.68 -9.84 5.37
N ARG A 348 27.54 -10.38 5.82
CA ARG A 348 26.84 -10.03 7.06
C ARG A 348 26.58 -11.25 7.92
N PRO A 349 27.49 -11.58 8.83
CA PRO A 349 27.35 -12.74 9.71
C PRO A 349 26.17 -12.61 10.69
N ASP A 350 25.68 -11.38 10.91
CA ASP A 350 24.56 -11.03 11.76
C ASP A 350 23.19 -10.98 11.03
N ALA A 351 23.16 -11.34 9.74
CA ALA A 351 21.92 -11.35 8.95
C ALA A 351 20.88 -12.29 9.60
N PRO A 352 19.62 -11.85 9.76
CA PRO A 352 18.57 -12.68 10.33
C PRO A 352 18.37 -13.97 9.52
N ARG A 353 18.09 -15.07 10.20
CA ARG A 353 17.78 -16.35 9.54
C ARG A 353 16.64 -16.21 8.52
N GLU A 354 15.61 -15.45 8.85
CA GLU A 354 14.48 -15.19 7.95
C GLU A 354 14.93 -14.58 6.61
N ALA A 355 15.98 -13.75 6.58
CA ALA A 355 16.52 -13.19 5.34
C ALA A 355 17.02 -14.29 4.40
N TRP A 356 17.69 -15.30 4.93
CA TRP A 356 18.17 -16.45 4.15
C TRP A 356 17.03 -17.35 3.68
N GLU A 357 16.04 -17.59 4.51
CA GLU A 357 14.83 -18.34 4.15
C GLU A 357 14.08 -17.67 3.00
N ILE A 358 14.01 -16.32 2.98
CA ILE A 358 13.44 -15.54 1.88
C ILE A 358 14.29 -15.68 0.60
N ILE A 359 15.60 -15.63 0.70
CA ILE A 359 16.51 -15.82 -0.44
C ILE A 359 16.33 -17.22 -1.06
N GLU A 360 16.23 -18.25 -0.24
CA GLU A 360 16.00 -19.62 -0.69
C GLU A 360 14.64 -19.77 -1.38
N LEU A 361 13.59 -19.24 -0.78
CA LEU A 361 12.25 -19.24 -1.39
C LEU A 361 12.22 -18.46 -2.72
N TRP A 362 12.88 -17.30 -2.77
CA TRP A 362 13.00 -16.49 -3.99
C TRP A 362 13.73 -17.25 -5.10
N GLN A 363 14.88 -17.86 -4.76
CA GLN A 363 15.65 -18.67 -5.70
C GLN A 363 14.84 -19.88 -6.22
N MET A 364 14.17 -20.59 -5.32
CA MET A 364 13.31 -21.73 -5.68
C MET A 364 12.18 -21.29 -6.61
N THR A 365 11.50 -20.18 -6.28
CA THR A 365 10.41 -19.64 -7.11
C THR A 365 10.92 -19.31 -8.52
N LEU A 366 12.05 -18.58 -8.65
CA LEU A 366 12.62 -18.23 -9.95
C LEU A 366 13.04 -19.46 -10.76
N ASN A 367 13.57 -20.50 -10.12
CA ASN A 367 13.95 -21.74 -10.81
C ASN A 367 12.72 -22.47 -11.37
N GLN A 368 11.62 -22.47 -10.63
CA GLN A 368 10.37 -23.11 -11.06
C GLN A 368 9.67 -22.36 -12.18
N ILE A 369 9.57 -21.04 -12.11
CA ILE A 369 8.89 -20.25 -13.15
C ILE A 369 9.64 -20.27 -14.50
N ASP A 370 10.94 -20.58 -14.53
CA ASP A 370 11.69 -20.77 -15.79
C ASP A 370 11.19 -21.93 -16.65
N SER A 371 10.41 -22.84 -16.07
CA SER A 371 9.78 -23.93 -16.80
C SER A 371 8.56 -23.50 -17.62
N ILE A 372 7.89 -22.40 -17.25
CA ILE A 372 6.66 -21.94 -17.89
C ILE A 372 6.80 -21.72 -19.39
N PRO A 373 7.76 -20.90 -19.89
CA PRO A 373 7.92 -20.72 -21.33
C PRO A 373 8.41 -21.99 -22.06
N LYS A 374 9.09 -22.89 -21.36
CA LYS A 374 9.59 -24.14 -21.92
C LYS A 374 8.49 -25.19 -22.08
N ASN A 375 7.51 -25.14 -21.16
CA ASN A 375 6.40 -26.08 -21.08
C ASN A 375 5.09 -25.46 -21.65
N GLN A 376 5.19 -24.61 -22.65
CA GLN A 376 4.03 -24.01 -23.34
C GLN A 376 3.05 -23.31 -22.38
N GLY A 377 3.56 -22.69 -21.32
CA GLY A 377 2.72 -21.97 -20.35
C GLY A 377 2.11 -22.83 -19.24
N GLN A 378 2.50 -24.10 -19.12
CA GLN A 378 2.03 -24.96 -18.02
C GLN A 378 2.59 -24.50 -16.67
N PRO A 379 1.75 -24.21 -15.67
CA PRO A 379 2.19 -23.84 -14.35
C PRO A 379 2.96 -24.96 -13.65
N PRO A 380 4.10 -24.67 -13.00
CA PRO A 380 4.82 -25.68 -12.24
C PRO A 380 4.05 -26.07 -10.98
N MET A 381 3.72 -27.36 -10.84
CA MET A 381 2.89 -27.86 -9.73
C MET A 381 3.47 -27.56 -8.34
N LEU A 382 4.80 -27.44 -8.22
CA LEU A 382 5.44 -27.08 -6.96
C LEU A 382 5.02 -25.65 -6.46
N LEU A 383 4.62 -24.77 -7.36
CA LEU A 383 4.20 -23.40 -7.03
C LEU A 383 2.67 -23.24 -6.94
N VAL A 384 1.89 -24.25 -7.34
CA VAL A 384 0.44 -24.23 -7.18
C VAL A 384 0.09 -24.31 -5.69
N GLY A 385 -0.75 -23.39 -5.21
CA GLY A 385 -1.06 -23.18 -3.79
C GLY A 385 -0.03 -22.34 -3.04
N ARG A 386 1.09 -21.95 -3.68
CA ARG A 386 2.19 -21.19 -3.07
C ARG A 386 2.39 -19.80 -3.67
N ILE A 387 2.08 -19.63 -4.95
CA ILE A 387 2.09 -18.35 -5.68
C ILE A 387 0.70 -18.15 -6.30
N ASP A 388 0.08 -17.03 -5.99
CA ASP A 388 -1.34 -16.80 -6.31
C ASP A 388 -1.62 -16.82 -7.82
N TRP A 389 -0.88 -16.06 -8.65
CA TRP A 389 -1.16 -16.03 -10.08
C TRP A 389 -0.93 -17.38 -10.76
N ILE A 390 0.03 -18.17 -10.28
CA ILE A 390 0.32 -19.52 -10.79
C ILE A 390 -0.83 -20.46 -10.43
N SER A 391 -1.31 -20.41 -9.19
CA SER A 391 -2.43 -21.21 -8.70
C SER A 391 -3.72 -20.92 -9.45
N LYS A 392 -4.00 -19.62 -9.67
CA LYS A 392 -5.17 -19.17 -10.41
C LYS A 392 -5.11 -19.54 -11.90
N LEU A 393 -3.94 -19.36 -12.52
CA LEU A 393 -3.71 -19.79 -13.91
C LEU A 393 -3.93 -21.30 -14.06
N TRP A 394 -3.39 -22.10 -13.13
CA TRP A 394 -3.60 -23.54 -13.12
C TRP A 394 -5.09 -23.91 -13.04
N LEU A 395 -5.85 -23.28 -12.14
CA LEU A 395 -7.30 -23.50 -12.02
C LEU A 395 -8.05 -23.13 -13.30
N ILE A 396 -7.70 -22.03 -13.94
CA ILE A 396 -8.34 -21.58 -15.19
C ILE A 396 -8.00 -22.55 -16.34
N GLN A 397 -6.79 -23.09 -16.39
CA GLN A 397 -6.36 -24.04 -17.42
C GLN A 397 -6.98 -25.45 -17.28
N GLN A 398 -7.65 -25.76 -16.13
CA GLN A 398 -8.44 -26.99 -16.01
C GLN A 398 -9.79 -26.92 -16.75
N LEU A 399 -10.19 -25.74 -17.21
CA LEU A 399 -11.42 -25.56 -17.97
C LEU A 399 -11.18 -25.78 -19.48
N ASP A 400 -12.26 -26.16 -20.19
CA ASP A 400 -12.22 -26.18 -21.64
C ASP A 400 -11.92 -24.80 -22.22
N GLU A 401 -11.20 -24.75 -23.34
CA GLU A 401 -10.83 -23.50 -24.01
C GLU A 401 -12.07 -22.65 -24.36
N ASN A 402 -13.17 -23.32 -24.78
CA ASN A 402 -14.44 -22.68 -25.12
C ASN A 402 -15.30 -22.28 -23.93
N THR A 403 -14.82 -22.46 -22.69
CA THR A 403 -15.56 -22.04 -21.49
C THR A 403 -15.79 -20.51 -21.52
N VAL A 404 -17.06 -20.12 -21.35
CA VAL A 404 -17.48 -18.71 -21.40
C VAL A 404 -16.78 -17.87 -20.32
N TRP A 405 -16.52 -16.60 -20.66
CA TRP A 405 -15.80 -15.66 -19.77
C TRP A 405 -16.36 -15.60 -18.35
N SER A 406 -17.70 -15.60 -18.20
CA SER A 406 -18.35 -15.50 -16.89
C SER A 406 -17.98 -16.64 -15.94
N VAL A 407 -17.77 -17.85 -16.46
CA VAL A 407 -17.34 -19.00 -15.66
C VAL A 407 -15.87 -18.86 -15.27
N LYS A 408 -15.00 -18.48 -16.22
CA LYS A 408 -13.59 -18.19 -15.93
C LYS A 408 -13.45 -17.04 -14.92
N LYS A 409 -14.24 -15.96 -15.05
CA LYS A 409 -14.25 -14.83 -14.13
C LYS A 409 -14.79 -15.20 -12.74
N LYS A 410 -15.75 -16.12 -12.65
CA LYS A 410 -16.21 -16.66 -11.37
C LYS A 410 -15.05 -17.35 -10.61
N ILE A 411 -14.18 -18.09 -11.32
CA ILE A 411 -12.99 -18.69 -10.70
C ILE A 411 -12.05 -17.58 -10.21
N ASP A 412 -11.79 -16.57 -11.04
CA ASP A 412 -10.93 -15.44 -10.70
C ASP A 412 -11.39 -14.73 -9.41
N ILE A 413 -12.70 -14.49 -9.26
CA ILE A 413 -13.26 -13.81 -8.07
C ILE A 413 -13.32 -14.76 -6.87
N ARG A 414 -13.89 -15.97 -7.02
CA ARG A 414 -14.06 -16.91 -5.92
C ARG A 414 -12.76 -17.55 -5.43
N TYR A 415 -11.68 -17.45 -6.19
CA TYR A 415 -10.35 -17.77 -5.70
C TYR A 415 -10.03 -16.99 -4.42
N HIS A 416 -10.48 -15.74 -4.34
CA HIS A 416 -10.22 -14.81 -3.24
C HIS A 416 -11.28 -14.82 -2.13
N GLU A 417 -12.23 -15.74 -2.17
CA GLU A 417 -13.25 -15.87 -1.13
C GLU A 417 -12.64 -16.43 0.15
N LEU A 418 -12.82 -15.70 1.26
CA LEU A 418 -12.32 -16.06 2.58
C LEU A 418 -13.33 -17.00 3.29
N SER A 419 -13.50 -18.20 2.76
CA SER A 419 -14.36 -19.23 3.33
C SER A 419 -13.92 -20.62 2.85
N ASP A 420 -14.46 -21.68 3.44
CA ASP A 420 -14.24 -23.06 2.99
C ASP A 420 -14.78 -23.31 1.57
N GLN A 421 -15.65 -22.43 1.08
CA GLN A 421 -16.16 -22.45 -0.28
C GLN A 421 -15.25 -21.72 -1.28
N GLY A 422 -14.22 -21.02 -0.81
CA GLY A 422 -13.24 -20.34 -1.64
C GLY A 422 -12.35 -21.32 -2.39
N TYR A 423 -12.11 -21.06 -3.68
CA TYR A 423 -11.35 -22.02 -4.50
C TYR A 423 -9.88 -22.14 -4.07
N TYR A 424 -9.30 -21.10 -3.47
CA TYR A 424 -7.96 -21.21 -2.87
C TYR A 424 -7.95 -22.16 -1.68
N GLN A 425 -8.91 -22.07 -0.77
CA GLN A 425 -9.01 -22.96 0.38
C GLN A 425 -9.21 -24.42 -0.08
N GLN A 426 -10.13 -24.66 -1.00
CA GLN A 426 -10.33 -26.00 -1.59
C GLN A 426 -9.07 -26.56 -2.27
N LEU A 427 -8.26 -25.68 -2.88
CA LEU A 427 -7.00 -26.08 -3.49
C LEU A 427 -5.98 -26.51 -2.44
N LEU A 428 -5.85 -25.76 -1.32
CA LEU A 428 -4.97 -26.13 -0.21
C LEU A 428 -5.34 -27.47 0.37
N ASP A 429 -6.64 -27.72 0.60
CA ASP A 429 -7.14 -28.98 1.16
C ASP A 429 -6.83 -30.17 0.23
N LYS A 430 -7.00 -29.99 -1.08
CA LYS A 430 -6.67 -31.03 -2.07
C LYS A 430 -5.19 -31.32 -2.16
N LEU A 431 -4.35 -30.30 -2.07
CA LEU A 431 -2.89 -30.45 -2.17
C LEU A 431 -2.24 -30.81 -0.83
N GLN A 432 -2.99 -30.80 0.26
CA GLN A 432 -2.49 -31.04 1.64
C GLN A 432 -1.27 -30.20 1.99
N LEU A 433 -1.28 -28.91 1.61
CA LEU A 433 -0.17 -28.00 1.85
C LEU A 433 -0.14 -27.56 3.31
N SER A 434 1.02 -27.70 3.94
CA SER A 434 1.22 -27.14 5.27
C SER A 434 1.28 -25.61 5.23
N PRO A 435 0.53 -24.91 6.10
CA PRO A 435 0.58 -23.45 6.18
C PRO A 435 1.95 -22.96 6.70
N LEU A 436 2.35 -21.78 6.26
CA LEU A 436 3.55 -21.07 6.79
C LEU A 436 3.29 -20.58 8.21
N ILE A 437 2.09 -20.06 8.46
CA ILE A 437 1.64 -19.57 9.77
C ILE A 437 0.59 -20.54 10.32
N THR A 438 0.81 -21.03 11.53
CA THR A 438 -0.09 -21.97 12.19
C THR A 438 -1.32 -21.27 12.78
N ASP A 439 -2.42 -21.99 12.95
CA ASP A 439 -3.63 -21.46 13.61
C ASP A 439 -3.35 -20.91 15.00
N ARG A 440 -2.49 -21.57 15.77
CA ARG A 440 -2.09 -21.11 17.12
C ARG A 440 -1.40 -19.74 17.06
N GLU A 441 -0.60 -19.48 16.05
CA GLU A 441 0.05 -18.17 15.86
C GLU A 441 -0.97 -17.11 15.48
N ILE A 442 -1.92 -17.45 14.60
CA ILE A 442 -3.02 -16.56 14.20
C ILE A 442 -3.88 -16.20 15.41
N ASP A 443 -4.31 -17.19 16.19
CA ASP A 443 -5.14 -16.98 17.39
C ASP A 443 -4.44 -16.09 18.44
N LYS A 444 -3.13 -16.23 18.58
CA LYS A 444 -2.32 -15.35 19.43
C LYS A 444 -2.29 -13.91 18.84
N ALA A 445 -2.08 -13.78 17.55
CA ALA A 445 -2.00 -12.48 16.86
C ALA A 445 -3.33 -11.72 16.88
N MET A 446 -4.46 -12.42 16.87
CA MET A 446 -5.79 -11.81 17.03
C MET A 446 -5.93 -11.05 18.35
N ARG A 447 -5.20 -11.42 19.38
CA ARG A 447 -5.34 -10.89 20.74
C ARG A 447 -4.17 -10.01 21.18
N VAL A 448 -2.98 -10.28 20.68
CA VAL A 448 -1.74 -9.69 21.19
C VAL A 448 -0.96 -9.04 20.03
N PRO A 449 -0.76 -7.70 20.06
CA PRO A 449 0.07 -7.02 19.07
C PRO A 449 1.57 -7.38 19.24
N PRO A 450 2.43 -7.08 18.25
CA PRO A 450 3.86 -7.31 18.35
C PRO A 450 4.47 -6.55 19.51
N SER A 451 5.18 -7.24 20.41
CA SER A 451 5.73 -6.66 21.64
C SER A 451 6.87 -5.67 21.41
N ASP A 452 7.52 -5.75 20.25
CA ASP A 452 8.67 -4.95 19.82
C ASP A 452 8.28 -3.77 18.92
N SER A 453 6.99 -3.41 18.89
CA SER A 453 6.45 -2.35 18.03
C SER A 453 5.61 -1.33 18.82
N PRO A 454 5.38 -0.13 18.26
CA PRO A 454 4.46 0.87 18.84
C PRO A 454 3.04 0.33 19.07
N ALA A 455 2.63 -0.67 18.27
CA ALA A 455 1.34 -1.33 18.40
C ALA A 455 1.12 -1.97 19.78
N TRP A 456 2.19 -2.43 20.45
CA TRP A 456 2.10 -2.96 21.80
C TRP A 456 1.56 -1.93 22.80
N ARG A 457 2.15 -0.73 22.81
CA ARG A 457 1.72 0.36 23.71
C ARG A 457 0.30 0.81 23.38
N ARG A 458 0.00 0.92 22.10
CA ARG A 458 -1.33 1.31 21.58
C ARG A 458 -2.38 0.28 21.98
N GLY A 459 -2.13 -1.01 21.79
CA GLY A 459 -3.04 -2.09 22.13
C GLY A 459 -3.28 -2.24 23.64
N ASN A 460 -2.25 -1.99 24.47
CA ASN A 460 -2.41 -1.98 25.93
C ASN A 460 -3.30 -0.82 26.38
N LEU A 461 -3.04 0.39 25.87
CA LEU A 461 -3.87 1.56 26.20
C LEU A 461 -5.34 1.35 25.80
N ILE A 462 -5.61 0.78 24.62
CA ILE A 462 -6.97 0.46 24.18
C ILE A 462 -7.62 -0.52 25.19
N ARG A 463 -6.91 -1.56 25.65
CA ARG A 463 -7.45 -2.52 26.63
C ARG A 463 -7.71 -1.89 27.98
N GLU A 464 -6.79 -1.06 28.47
CA GLU A 464 -6.93 -0.38 29.77
C GLU A 464 -8.10 0.60 29.79
N LEU A 465 -8.39 1.24 28.66
CA LEU A 465 -9.46 2.24 28.55
C LEU A 465 -10.77 1.70 27.97
N SER A 466 -10.80 0.45 27.46
CA SER A 466 -12.02 -0.14 26.87
C SER A 466 -13.16 -0.30 27.89
N ASP A 467 -12.84 -0.52 29.16
CA ASP A 467 -13.79 -0.68 30.25
C ASP A 467 -14.18 0.64 30.91
N ALA A 468 -13.43 1.71 30.65
CA ALA A 468 -13.76 3.06 31.09
C ALA A 468 -14.75 3.70 30.11
N GLN A 469 -15.80 4.35 30.61
CA GLN A 469 -16.72 5.16 29.78
C GLN A 469 -16.05 6.43 29.21
N SER A 470 -14.83 6.31 28.73
CA SER A 470 -13.98 7.40 28.26
C SER A 470 -14.07 7.54 26.74
N SER A 471 -14.10 8.78 26.25
CA SER A 471 -13.95 9.06 24.83
C SER A 471 -12.50 8.78 24.42
N LEU A 472 -12.25 7.68 23.70
CA LEU A 472 -10.92 7.29 23.24
C LEU A 472 -10.82 7.44 21.70
N VAL A 473 -9.90 8.28 21.24
CA VAL A 473 -9.57 8.44 19.83
C VAL A 473 -8.12 7.99 19.61
N VAL A 474 -7.93 6.95 18.84
CA VAL A 474 -6.61 6.32 18.63
C VAL A 474 -6.13 6.52 17.20
N GLY A 475 -4.98 7.16 17.06
CA GLY A 475 -4.23 7.24 15.80
C GLY A 475 -2.98 6.34 15.83
N TRP A 476 -2.21 6.38 14.76
CA TRP A 476 -0.96 5.59 14.66
C TRP A 476 0.16 6.10 15.59
N GLU A 477 0.27 7.41 15.75
CA GLU A 477 1.37 8.06 16.50
C GLU A 477 0.94 8.53 17.89
N SER A 478 -0.38 8.66 18.14
CA SER A 478 -0.91 9.14 19.41
C SER A 478 -2.35 8.66 19.63
N ALA A 479 -2.74 8.66 20.90
CA ALA A 479 -4.13 8.54 21.30
C ALA A 479 -4.52 9.74 22.17
N SER A 480 -5.73 10.25 22.00
CA SER A 480 -6.36 11.22 22.88
C SER A 480 -7.52 10.56 23.60
N TYR A 481 -7.63 10.77 24.91
CA TYR A 481 -8.69 10.20 25.73
C TYR A 481 -9.00 11.11 26.91
N GLU A 482 -10.19 10.96 27.45
CA GLU A 482 -10.64 11.67 28.64
C GLU A 482 -10.76 10.67 29.79
N LEU A 483 -10.14 10.99 30.93
CA LEU A 483 -10.22 10.21 32.14
C LEU A 483 -10.55 11.17 33.31
N GLU A 484 -11.58 10.88 34.07
CA GLU A 484 -12.03 11.69 35.23
C GLU A 484 -12.23 13.19 34.89
N GLY A 485 -12.72 13.50 33.66
CA GLY A 485 -12.94 14.87 33.20
C GLY A 485 -11.67 15.61 32.76
N GLN A 486 -10.52 14.94 32.70
CA GLN A 486 -9.26 15.49 32.20
C GLN A 486 -8.89 14.88 30.86
N ALA A 487 -8.43 15.72 29.91
CA ALA A 487 -7.98 15.30 28.60
C ALA A 487 -6.50 14.93 28.63
N TYR A 488 -6.17 13.74 28.09
CA TYR A 488 -4.82 13.20 27.98
C TYR A 488 -4.44 12.92 26.53
N VAL A 489 -3.17 13.02 26.25
CA VAL A 489 -2.58 12.60 24.95
C VAL A 489 -1.41 11.67 25.21
N ALA A 490 -1.55 10.40 24.86
CA ALA A 490 -0.46 9.43 24.83
C ALA A 490 0.22 9.43 23.45
N ARG A 491 1.55 9.42 23.41
CA ARG A 491 2.33 9.32 22.15
C ARG A 491 3.00 7.95 22.07
N PHE A 492 2.88 7.32 20.91
CA PHE A 492 3.52 6.04 20.59
C PHE A 492 4.78 6.34 19.78
N LEU A 493 5.91 6.46 20.48
CA LEU A 493 7.20 6.67 19.83
C LEU A 493 7.66 5.37 19.16
N ARG A 494 8.23 5.50 17.96
CA ARG A 494 8.86 4.42 17.19
C ARG A 494 10.24 4.05 17.74
#